data_f3cec8bea582818c9b65f819c02b8112
#
_entry.id   f3cec8bea582818c9b65f819c02b8112
#
_cell.length_a   1.000
_cell.length_b   1.000
_cell.length_c   1.000
_cell.angle_alpha   90.00
_cell.angle_beta   90.00
_cell.angle_gamma   90.00
#
_symmetry.space_group_name_H-M   'P 1'
#
loop_
_entity.id
_entity.type
_entity.pdbx_description
1 polymer ?
#
loop_
_entity_poly.entity_id
_entity_poly.type
_entity_poly.pdbx_seq_one_letter_code
_entity_poly.pdbx_strand_id
1 'polypeptide(L)'
;MIHLNRDESQSKGWFVGPWNSNVPIPIGYANEGIDETHYHTQMYEIYLVAQGQSTAIVEDEEVTLQAGSILVVEPNEVHTFINSSDDYLHFVIHTPFVKNDKIICP
;
A
#
# COMPACT_ATOMS: atom_id res chain seq x y z
N MET A 1 -7.68 -6.26 22.36
CA MET A 1 -8.29 -5.61 21.19
C MET A 1 -7.51 -4.36 20.83
N ILE A 2 -7.25 -4.13 19.55
CA ILE A 2 -6.65 -2.89 19.06
C ILE A 2 -7.65 -2.27 18.08
N HIS A 3 -8.01 -1.01 18.33
CA HIS A 3 -8.89 -0.24 17.44
C HIS A 3 -8.28 1.12 17.21
N LEU A 4 -8.00 1.46 15.96
CA LEU A 4 -7.36 2.73 15.58
C LEU A 4 -8.11 3.33 14.39
N ASN A 5 -8.12 4.66 14.34
CA ASN A 5 -8.61 5.40 13.18
C ASN A 5 -7.43 6.02 12.46
N ARG A 6 -7.54 6.20 11.15
CA ARG A 6 -6.48 6.89 10.42
C ARG A 6 -6.42 8.36 10.84
N ASP A 7 -5.23 8.93 10.74
CA ASP A 7 -5.05 10.37 10.91
C ASP A 7 -5.38 11.06 9.59
N GLU A 8 -6.53 11.70 9.53
CA GLU A 8 -7.02 12.34 8.31
C GLU A 8 -6.19 13.57 7.90
N SER A 9 -5.34 14.07 8.79
CA SER A 9 -4.42 15.16 8.46
C SER A 9 -3.18 14.69 7.71
N GLN A 10 -2.96 13.36 7.61
CA GLN A 10 -1.83 12.77 6.93
C GLN A 10 -2.28 12.06 5.66
N SER A 11 -1.50 12.17 4.58
CA SER A 11 -1.80 11.46 3.34
C SER A 11 -1.53 9.97 3.42
N LYS A 12 -0.67 9.54 4.35
CA LYS A 12 -0.34 8.14 4.57
C LYS A 12 0.18 7.92 5.99
N GLY A 13 0.11 6.69 6.45
CA GLY A 13 0.63 6.32 7.75
C GLY A 13 0.48 4.83 8.03
N TRP A 14 0.96 4.43 9.21
CA TRP A 14 0.85 3.06 9.68
C TRP A 14 0.01 3.04 10.95
N PHE A 15 -0.92 2.09 11.02
CA PHE A 15 -1.70 1.85 12.24
C PHE A 15 -0.87 1.06 13.24
N VAL A 16 -0.44 -0.12 12.83
CA VAL A 16 0.25 -1.10 13.67
C VAL A 16 1.32 -1.83 12.87
N GLY A 17 2.27 -2.38 13.60
CA GLY A 17 3.29 -3.26 13.08
C GLY A 17 4.17 -3.75 14.22
N PRO A 18 5.22 -4.53 13.93
CA PRO A 18 6.10 -5.07 14.97
C PRO A 18 6.81 -4.01 15.81
N TRP A 19 6.91 -2.77 15.30
CA TRP A 19 7.60 -1.67 16.01
C TRP A 19 6.78 -1.05 17.14
N ASN A 20 5.45 -1.16 17.13
CA ASN A 20 4.57 -0.53 18.11
C ASN A 20 3.55 -1.47 18.73
N SER A 21 3.61 -2.76 18.42
CA SER A 21 2.64 -3.76 18.89
C SER A 21 3.21 -5.16 18.76
N ASN A 22 2.42 -6.17 19.17
CA ASN A 22 2.71 -7.58 18.94
C ASN A 22 2.11 -8.09 17.62
N VAL A 23 1.51 -7.21 16.84
CA VAL A 23 0.99 -7.59 15.51
C VAL A 23 2.19 -7.78 14.57
N PRO A 24 2.34 -8.98 13.98
CA PRO A 24 3.56 -9.30 13.22
C PRO A 24 3.59 -8.69 11.81
N ILE A 25 2.49 -8.11 11.36
CA ILE A 25 2.39 -7.54 10.01
C ILE A 25 2.09 -6.05 10.08
N PRO A 26 2.74 -5.22 9.24
CA PRO A 26 2.39 -3.81 9.11
C PRO A 26 1.04 -3.63 8.43
N ILE A 27 0.20 -2.77 8.99
CA ILE A 27 -1.08 -2.37 8.38
C ILE A 27 -1.10 -0.85 8.33
N GLY A 28 -1.24 -0.32 7.13
CA GLY A 28 -1.20 1.11 6.89
C GLY A 28 -2.35 1.61 6.04
N TYR A 29 -2.31 2.90 5.73
CA TYR A 29 -3.32 3.57 4.92
C TYR A 29 -2.67 4.66 4.07
N ALA A 30 -3.32 5.00 2.97
CA ALA A 30 -2.98 6.18 2.16
C ALA A 30 -4.23 6.68 1.43
N ASN A 31 -4.32 7.99 1.26
CA ASN A 31 -5.39 8.62 0.50
C ASN A 31 -4.95 9.04 -0.90
N GLU A 32 -3.75 8.67 -1.28
CA GLU A 32 -3.25 8.78 -2.65
C GLU A 32 -2.25 7.66 -2.91
N GLY A 33 -2.18 7.20 -4.13
CA GLY A 33 -1.19 6.21 -4.52
C GLY A 33 0.21 6.81 -4.55
N ILE A 34 1.19 5.99 -4.20
CA ILE A 34 2.60 6.40 -4.23
C ILE A 34 3.09 6.37 -5.68
N ASP A 35 3.53 7.51 -6.20
CA ASP A 35 4.00 7.65 -7.58
C ASP A 35 5.49 7.32 -7.77
N GLU A 36 6.11 6.74 -6.75
CA GLU A 36 7.50 6.30 -6.79
C GLU A 36 7.56 4.86 -7.28
N THR A 37 8.24 4.64 -8.39
CA THR A 37 8.43 3.30 -8.95
C THR A 37 9.41 2.50 -8.11
N HIS A 38 8.96 1.37 -7.59
CA HIS A 38 9.77 0.55 -6.70
C HIS A 38 9.32 -0.91 -6.70
N TYR A 39 10.08 -1.76 -6.00
CA TYR A 39 9.71 -3.14 -5.75
C TYR A 39 10.26 -3.60 -4.40
N HIS A 40 9.72 -4.72 -3.92
CA HIS A 40 10.19 -5.41 -2.71
C HIS A 40 10.71 -6.79 -3.12
N THR A 41 11.72 -7.29 -2.43
CA THR A 41 12.36 -8.56 -2.81
C THR A 41 11.73 -9.76 -2.11
N GLN A 42 11.12 -9.57 -0.94
CA GLN A 42 10.60 -10.66 -0.11
C GLN A 42 9.14 -10.44 0.32
N MET A 43 8.71 -9.17 0.45
CA MET A 43 7.37 -8.86 0.93
C MET A 43 6.34 -8.86 -0.20
N TYR A 44 5.14 -9.33 0.13
CA TYR A 44 3.93 -9.03 -0.63
C TYR A 44 3.34 -7.73 -0.11
N GLU A 45 2.80 -6.91 -0.99
CA GLU A 45 1.96 -5.78 -0.61
C GLU A 45 0.52 -6.09 -1.00
N ILE A 46 -0.39 -5.96 -0.04
CA ILE A 46 -1.81 -6.21 -0.27
C ILE A 46 -2.54 -4.89 -0.08
N TYR A 47 -3.12 -4.37 -1.15
CA TYR A 47 -3.89 -3.12 -1.15
C TYR A 47 -5.38 -3.45 -1.15
N LEU A 48 -6.11 -2.81 -0.25
CA LEU A 48 -7.56 -2.96 -0.12
C LEU A 48 -8.17 -1.58 -0.33
N VAL A 49 -8.81 -1.36 -1.47
CA VAL A 49 -9.35 -0.04 -1.83
C VAL A 49 -10.70 0.16 -1.17
N ALA A 50 -10.77 1.18 -0.30
CA ALA A 50 -11.98 1.49 0.47
C ALA A 50 -12.89 2.47 -0.25
N GLN A 51 -12.34 3.46 -0.98
CA GLN A 51 -13.16 4.43 -1.71
C GLN A 51 -12.33 5.11 -2.80
N GLY A 52 -13.01 5.71 -3.75
CA GLY A 52 -12.40 6.43 -4.86
C GLY A 52 -11.84 5.50 -5.92
N GLN A 53 -10.94 6.05 -6.73
CA GLN A 53 -10.31 5.36 -7.84
C GLN A 53 -8.83 5.72 -7.92
N SER A 54 -8.03 4.77 -8.40
CA SER A 54 -6.63 4.99 -8.72
C SER A 54 -6.21 4.06 -9.85
N THR A 55 -5.09 4.36 -10.49
CA THR A 55 -4.47 3.49 -11.47
C THR A 55 -3.11 3.08 -10.97
N ALA A 56 -2.87 1.77 -10.91
CA ALA A 56 -1.56 1.22 -10.61
C ALA A 56 -0.93 0.67 -11.90
N ILE A 57 0.38 0.72 -11.97
CA ILE A 57 1.15 0.05 -13.02
C ILE A 57 2.00 -0.99 -12.33
N VAL A 58 1.81 -2.26 -12.68
CA VAL A 58 2.56 -3.39 -12.13
C VAL A 58 3.17 -4.15 -13.29
N GLU A 59 4.51 -4.20 -13.35
CA GLU A 59 5.23 -4.87 -14.46
C GLU A 59 4.71 -4.39 -15.83
N ASP A 60 4.58 -3.06 -16.00
CA ASP A 60 4.10 -2.42 -17.21
C ASP A 60 2.62 -2.67 -17.56
N GLU A 61 1.88 -3.33 -16.69
CA GLU A 61 0.44 -3.55 -16.87
C GLU A 61 -0.35 -2.52 -16.05
N GLU A 62 -1.26 -1.80 -16.70
CA GLU A 62 -2.16 -0.87 -16.01
C GLU A 62 -3.31 -1.61 -15.36
N VAL A 63 -3.58 -1.27 -14.10
CA VAL A 63 -4.69 -1.83 -13.33
C VAL A 63 -5.52 -0.68 -12.78
N THR A 64 -6.81 -0.64 -13.14
CA THR A 64 -7.74 0.33 -12.57
C THR A 64 -8.30 -0.20 -11.26
N LEU A 65 -8.13 0.58 -10.21
CA LEU A 65 -8.59 0.25 -8.85
C LEU A 65 -9.78 1.13 -8.49
N GLN A 66 -10.77 0.54 -7.83
CA GLN A 66 -11.96 1.24 -7.35
C GLN A 66 -12.37 0.66 -5.99
N ALA A 67 -13.33 1.30 -5.34
CA ALA A 67 -13.84 0.81 -4.05
C ALA A 67 -14.21 -0.67 -4.16
N GLY A 68 -13.69 -1.50 -3.26
CA GLY A 68 -13.87 -2.94 -3.27
C GLY A 68 -12.81 -3.73 -4.02
N SER A 69 -11.88 -3.05 -4.73
CA SER A 69 -10.76 -3.74 -5.36
C SER A 69 -9.73 -4.22 -4.35
N ILE A 70 -9.09 -5.34 -4.65
CA ILE A 70 -7.89 -5.80 -3.98
C ILE A 70 -6.78 -5.93 -5.02
N LEU A 71 -5.58 -5.47 -4.68
CA LEU A 71 -4.38 -5.64 -5.50
C LEU A 71 -3.31 -6.29 -4.64
N VAL A 72 -2.81 -7.44 -5.07
CA VAL A 72 -1.67 -8.09 -4.43
C VAL A 72 -0.46 -7.90 -5.33
N VAL A 73 0.54 -7.19 -4.84
CA VAL A 73 1.83 -7.03 -5.53
C VAL A 73 2.78 -8.06 -4.93
N GLU A 74 3.29 -8.93 -5.78
CA GLU A 74 4.19 -10.01 -5.37
C GLU A 74 5.64 -9.53 -5.30
N PRO A 75 6.52 -10.25 -4.60
CA PRO A 75 7.94 -9.89 -4.56
C PRO A 75 8.53 -9.75 -5.97
N ASN A 76 9.40 -8.76 -6.13
CA ASN A 76 10.10 -8.41 -7.35
C ASN A 76 9.23 -7.79 -8.46
N GLU A 77 7.94 -7.58 -8.21
CA GLU A 77 7.11 -6.86 -9.17
C GLU A 77 7.31 -5.35 -9.02
N VAL A 78 7.81 -4.73 -10.07
CA VAL A 78 8.00 -3.28 -10.13
C VAL A 78 6.65 -2.60 -10.28
N HIS A 79 6.35 -1.66 -9.41
CA HIS A 79 5.03 -1.03 -9.39
C HIS A 79 5.06 0.44 -8.99
N THR A 80 4.02 1.15 -9.39
CA THR A 80 3.76 2.54 -9.04
C THR A 80 2.26 2.84 -9.20
N PHE A 81 1.81 3.94 -8.60
CA PHE A 81 0.48 4.49 -8.82
C PHE A 81 0.63 5.79 -9.60
N ILE A 82 -0.29 6.07 -10.52
CA ILE A 82 -0.18 7.25 -11.39
C ILE A 82 -1.31 8.25 -11.27
N ASN A 83 -2.51 7.83 -10.92
CA ASN A 83 -3.66 8.71 -10.79
C ASN A 83 -4.51 8.27 -9.62
N SER A 84 -4.87 9.21 -8.75
CA SER A 84 -5.79 8.92 -7.64
C SER A 84 -6.84 10.02 -7.60
N SER A 85 -8.11 9.64 -7.42
CA SER A 85 -9.19 10.60 -7.22
C SER A 85 -9.04 11.31 -5.87
N ASP A 86 -9.69 12.47 -5.72
CA ASP A 86 -9.58 13.27 -4.50
C ASP A 86 -10.08 12.55 -3.24
N ASP A 87 -11.01 11.60 -3.43
CA ASP A 87 -11.59 10.82 -2.34
C ASP A 87 -10.95 9.43 -2.17
N TYR A 88 -9.83 9.17 -2.84
CA TYR A 88 -9.19 7.85 -2.79
C TYR A 88 -8.73 7.49 -1.38
N LEU A 89 -8.96 6.25 -1.00
CA LEU A 89 -8.44 5.67 0.23
C LEU A 89 -8.19 4.18 0.03
N HIS A 90 -6.98 3.75 0.37
CA HIS A 90 -6.69 2.33 0.48
C HIS A 90 -6.06 2.01 1.83
N PHE A 91 -6.18 0.75 2.22
CA PHE A 91 -5.39 0.15 3.30
C PHE A 91 -4.34 -0.76 2.66
N VAL A 92 -3.20 -0.91 3.31
CA VAL A 92 -2.10 -1.72 2.80
C VAL A 92 -1.55 -2.62 3.91
N ILE A 93 -1.25 -3.85 3.53
CA ILE A 93 -0.65 -4.85 4.40
C ILE A 93 0.65 -5.31 3.74
N HIS A 94 1.74 -5.36 4.50
CA HIS A 94 3.00 -5.98 4.08
C HIS A 94 3.18 -7.31 4.79
N THR A 95 3.50 -8.38 4.07
CA THR A 95 3.70 -9.68 4.68
C THR A 95 4.63 -10.57 3.84
N PRO A 96 5.62 -11.26 4.43
CA PRO A 96 6.10 -11.06 5.81
C PRO A 96 6.72 -9.67 5.97
N PHE A 97 6.80 -9.16 7.19
CA PHE A 97 7.52 -7.91 7.42
C PHE A 97 9.02 -8.13 7.28
N VAL A 98 9.64 -7.43 6.34
CA VAL A 98 11.09 -7.45 6.14
C VAL A 98 11.58 -6.00 6.13
N LYS A 99 12.41 -5.67 7.11
CA LYS A 99 12.93 -4.32 7.27
C LYS A 99 13.85 -3.96 6.10
N ASN A 100 13.68 -2.72 5.59
CA ASN A 100 14.52 -2.19 4.49
C ASN A 100 14.42 -2.97 3.17
N ASP A 101 13.26 -3.56 2.90
CA ASP A 101 13.03 -4.36 1.69
C ASP A 101 12.42 -3.55 0.54
N LYS A 102 12.63 -2.24 0.50
CA LYS A 102 12.14 -1.38 -0.58
C LYS A 102 13.30 -0.96 -1.46
N ILE A 103 13.19 -1.23 -2.78
CA ILE A 103 14.19 -0.82 -3.76
C ILE A 103 13.53 0.14 -4.74
N ILE A 104 14.06 1.36 -4.80
CA ILE A 104 13.56 2.41 -5.68
C ILE A 104 14.22 2.24 -7.04
N CYS A 105 13.41 2.27 -8.09
CA CYS A 105 13.90 2.22 -9.46
C CYS A 105 14.36 3.60 -9.91
N PRO A 106 15.52 3.71 -10.61
CA PRO A 106 15.98 4.97 -11.14
C PRO A 106 15.10 5.51 -12.27
#